data_21239acd9df5d819ac262764213c0f52
#
_entry.id   21239acd9df5d819ac262764213c0f52
#
_cell.length_a   1.000
_cell.length_b   1.000
_cell.length_c   1.000
_cell.angle_alpha   90.00
_cell.angle_beta   90.00
_cell.angle_gamma   90.00
#
_symmetry.space_group_name_H-M   'P 1'
#
loop_
_entity.id
_entity.type
_entity.pdbx_description
1 polymer ?
#
loop_
_entity_poly.entity_id
_entity_poly.type
_entity_poly.pdbx_seq_one_letter_code
_entity_poly.pdbx_strand_id
1 'polypeptide(L)'
;DIYLWFGDVQWPLVVKTYFKSLGAIFFQYHLLAGILIAAGLLIYSRIAFLLSILGFAAAWTFYLIIGANIHDLDYGFIGFNHILTAIAIGGFFMIASRWSLLWVLILTPVVSIFITGSAELMKPYQLVIYSLPFNVVVLMFLYAMKFRERMLLKPETVIVQHFTPEKNLYAGMNARERFRNQQYFQFSLPFYGTWYISQGHNGQHTHRDDWKHAWDFVITDENQLEFNGEGTQLSDYYCFTKPILSPAD
;
A
#
# COMPACT_ATOMS: atom_id res chain seq x y z
N ASP A 1 -28.34 -15.26 -24.65
CA ASP A 1 -27.16 -15.47 -23.82
C ASP A 1 -26.50 -14.12 -23.50
N ILE A 2 -26.40 -13.79 -22.21
CA ILE A 2 -25.94 -12.45 -21.73
C ILE A 2 -24.50 -12.14 -22.23
N TYR A 3 -23.69 -13.16 -22.41
CA TYR A 3 -22.32 -13.03 -22.91
C TYR A 3 -22.28 -12.59 -24.38
N LEU A 4 -23.18 -13.12 -25.21
CA LEU A 4 -23.29 -12.74 -26.62
C LEU A 4 -23.80 -11.30 -26.75
N TRP A 5 -24.78 -10.91 -25.94
CA TRP A 5 -25.33 -9.55 -25.96
C TRP A 5 -24.28 -8.49 -25.64
N PHE A 6 -23.39 -8.72 -24.65
CA PHE A 6 -22.26 -7.82 -24.34
C PHE A 6 -21.17 -7.82 -25.41
N GLY A 7 -21.00 -8.92 -26.16
CA GLY A 7 -20.06 -9.03 -27.29
C GLY A 7 -20.47 -8.25 -28.52
N ASP A 8 -21.76 -8.11 -28.77
CA ASP A 8 -22.29 -7.46 -29.97
C ASP A 8 -22.34 -5.92 -29.86
N VAL A 9 -22.23 -5.36 -28.66
CA VAL A 9 -22.18 -3.91 -28.47
C VAL A 9 -20.81 -3.36 -28.89
N GLN A 10 -20.80 -2.39 -29.81
CA GLN A 10 -19.60 -1.70 -30.24
C GLN A 10 -19.11 -0.72 -29.15
N TRP A 11 -18.34 -1.23 -28.19
CA TRP A 11 -17.69 -0.41 -27.18
C TRP A 11 -16.50 0.35 -27.77
N PRO A 12 -16.28 1.63 -27.38
CA PRO A 12 -15.02 2.31 -27.68
C PRO A 12 -13.83 1.49 -27.20
N LEU A 13 -12.77 1.41 -27.98
CA LEU A 13 -11.60 0.57 -27.70
C LEU A 13 -11.04 0.83 -26.30
N VAL A 14 -10.92 2.08 -25.88
CA VAL A 14 -10.41 2.48 -24.57
C VAL A 14 -11.23 1.91 -23.41
N VAL A 15 -12.56 1.92 -23.53
CA VAL A 15 -13.49 1.40 -22.52
C VAL A 15 -13.41 -0.12 -22.45
N LYS A 16 -13.39 -0.77 -23.62
CA LYS A 16 -13.24 -2.23 -23.72
C LYS A 16 -11.94 -2.69 -23.11
N THR A 17 -10.83 -2.05 -23.43
CA THR A 17 -9.49 -2.38 -22.90
C THR A 17 -9.41 -2.13 -21.40
N TYR A 18 -10.02 -1.07 -20.87
CA TYR A 18 -10.08 -0.81 -19.43
C TYR A 18 -10.77 -1.94 -18.66
N PHE A 19 -11.98 -2.33 -19.08
CA PHE A 19 -12.69 -3.41 -18.41
C PHE A 19 -12.00 -4.77 -18.55
N LYS A 20 -11.42 -5.06 -19.72
CA LYS A 20 -10.61 -6.27 -19.88
C LYS A 20 -9.37 -6.26 -18.97
N SER A 21 -8.72 -5.11 -18.79
CA SER A 21 -7.60 -4.95 -17.87
C SER A 21 -8.01 -5.20 -16.41
N LEU A 22 -9.19 -4.74 -16.00
CA LEU A 22 -9.73 -5.08 -14.68
C LEU A 22 -10.02 -6.58 -14.54
N GLY A 23 -10.65 -7.19 -15.56
CA GLY A 23 -10.88 -8.64 -15.58
C GLY A 23 -9.59 -9.44 -15.50
N ALA A 24 -8.54 -8.98 -16.15
CA ALA A 24 -7.22 -9.61 -16.17
C ALA A 24 -6.58 -9.75 -14.78
N ILE A 25 -6.93 -8.92 -13.80
CA ILE A 25 -6.48 -9.05 -12.39
C ILE A 25 -6.80 -10.45 -11.85
N PHE A 26 -7.94 -11.01 -12.25
CA PHE A 26 -8.39 -12.35 -11.85
C PHE A 26 -8.30 -13.36 -13.00
N PHE A 27 -7.48 -13.09 -14.01
CA PHE A 27 -7.30 -13.94 -15.20
C PHE A 27 -8.61 -14.16 -16.00
N GLN A 28 -9.57 -13.23 -15.90
CA GLN A 28 -10.85 -13.25 -16.59
C GLN A 28 -10.86 -12.15 -17.67
N TYR A 29 -10.42 -12.49 -18.87
CA TYR A 29 -10.26 -11.53 -19.99
C TYR A 29 -11.59 -11.23 -20.70
N HIS A 30 -12.65 -11.08 -19.91
CA HIS A 30 -13.99 -10.85 -20.41
C HIS A 30 -14.54 -9.50 -19.94
N LEU A 31 -15.25 -8.79 -20.82
CA LEU A 31 -15.79 -7.46 -20.53
C LEU A 31 -16.70 -7.46 -19.29
N LEU A 32 -17.60 -8.46 -19.19
CA LEU A 32 -18.52 -8.59 -18.07
C LEU A 32 -17.79 -8.78 -16.75
N ALA A 33 -16.73 -9.59 -16.73
CA ALA A 33 -15.89 -9.77 -15.53
C ALA A 33 -15.28 -8.44 -15.08
N GLY A 34 -14.75 -7.65 -16.01
CA GLY A 34 -14.23 -6.34 -15.73
C GLY A 34 -15.26 -5.36 -15.17
N ILE A 35 -16.48 -5.38 -15.71
CA ILE A 35 -17.60 -4.55 -15.21
C ILE A 35 -17.96 -4.96 -13.77
N LEU A 36 -18.06 -6.25 -13.48
CA LEU A 36 -18.35 -6.73 -12.13
C LEU A 36 -17.24 -6.36 -11.13
N ILE A 37 -15.97 -6.45 -11.54
CA ILE A 37 -14.84 -6.04 -10.72
C ILE A 37 -14.86 -4.52 -10.50
N ALA A 38 -15.15 -3.72 -11.53
CA ALA A 38 -15.31 -2.28 -11.41
C ALA A 38 -16.40 -1.90 -10.42
N ALA A 39 -17.56 -2.57 -10.48
CA ALA A 39 -18.66 -2.37 -9.54
C ALA A 39 -18.27 -2.76 -8.12
N GLY A 40 -17.61 -3.90 -7.94
CA GLY A 40 -17.08 -4.33 -6.64
C GLY A 40 -16.06 -3.34 -6.06
N LEU A 41 -15.14 -2.86 -6.90
CA LEU A 41 -14.15 -1.87 -6.51
C LEU A 41 -14.79 -0.54 -6.11
N LEU A 42 -15.82 -0.08 -6.84
CA LEU A 42 -16.58 1.14 -6.53
C LEU A 42 -17.34 1.02 -5.19
N ILE A 43 -17.92 -0.13 -4.91
CA ILE A 43 -18.61 -0.41 -3.64
C ILE A 43 -17.60 -0.46 -2.48
N TYR A 44 -16.45 -1.09 -2.69
CA TYR A 44 -15.42 -1.22 -1.67
C TYR A 44 -14.74 0.12 -1.36
N SER A 45 -14.33 0.86 -2.40
CA SER A 45 -13.59 2.12 -2.28
C SER A 45 -13.73 2.96 -3.54
N ARG A 46 -14.32 4.15 -3.41
CA ARG A 46 -14.42 5.13 -4.50
C ARG A 46 -13.04 5.65 -4.92
N ILE A 47 -12.13 5.82 -3.95
CA ILE A 47 -10.76 6.26 -4.21
C ILE A 47 -10.03 5.19 -5.02
N ALA A 48 -10.11 3.92 -4.65
CA ALA A 48 -9.48 2.84 -5.40
C ALA A 48 -10.06 2.72 -6.82
N PHE A 49 -11.38 2.90 -6.98
CA PHE A 49 -12.01 2.93 -8.29
C PHE A 49 -11.50 4.09 -9.16
N LEU A 50 -11.42 5.31 -8.63
CA LEU A 50 -10.89 6.46 -9.35
C LEU A 50 -9.40 6.29 -9.70
N LEU A 51 -8.61 5.69 -8.80
CA LEU A 51 -7.22 5.36 -9.04
C LEU A 51 -7.05 4.32 -10.15
N SER A 52 -7.96 3.35 -10.26
CA SER A 52 -7.93 2.38 -11.36
C SER A 52 -8.11 3.04 -12.71
N ILE A 53 -9.04 4.01 -12.80
CA ILE A 53 -9.24 4.80 -14.01
C ILE A 53 -8.02 5.67 -14.31
N LEU A 54 -7.48 6.36 -13.28
CA LEU A 54 -6.31 7.23 -13.43
C LEU A 54 -5.08 6.45 -13.91
N GLY A 55 -4.80 5.30 -13.31
CA GLY A 55 -3.66 4.45 -13.70
C GLY A 55 -3.78 3.95 -15.14
N PHE A 56 -4.97 3.50 -15.54
CA PHE A 56 -5.23 3.08 -16.90
C PHE A 56 -5.13 4.26 -17.89
N ALA A 57 -5.73 5.41 -17.56
CA ALA A 57 -5.68 6.59 -18.41
C ALA A 57 -4.25 7.13 -18.58
N ALA A 58 -3.46 7.12 -17.52
CA ALA A 58 -2.04 7.50 -17.56
C ALA A 58 -1.24 6.56 -18.47
N ALA A 59 -1.46 5.24 -18.38
CA ALA A 59 -0.85 4.27 -19.29
C ALA A 59 -1.27 4.50 -20.74
N TRP A 60 -2.56 4.63 -20.98
CA TRP A 60 -3.11 4.90 -22.31
C TRP A 60 -2.49 6.14 -22.93
N THR A 61 -2.45 7.25 -22.19
CA THR A 61 -1.86 8.50 -22.64
C THR A 61 -0.36 8.36 -22.92
N PHE A 62 0.36 7.64 -22.04
CA PHE A 62 1.78 7.39 -22.24
C PHE A 62 2.05 6.60 -23.53
N TYR A 63 1.30 5.54 -23.80
CA TYR A 63 1.42 4.76 -25.04
C TYR A 63 1.13 5.60 -26.27
N LEU A 64 0.13 6.51 -26.22
CA LEU A 64 -0.13 7.46 -27.29
C LEU A 64 1.03 8.42 -27.54
N ILE A 65 1.63 8.96 -26.47
CA ILE A 65 2.73 9.93 -26.56
C ILE A 65 3.99 9.30 -27.18
N ILE A 66 4.32 8.07 -26.79
CA ILE A 66 5.51 7.39 -27.32
C ILE A 66 5.27 6.71 -28.67
N GLY A 67 4.04 6.76 -29.19
CA GLY A 67 3.68 6.11 -30.45
C GLY A 67 3.70 4.58 -30.39
N ALA A 68 3.57 4.00 -29.19
CA ALA A 68 3.49 2.56 -29.03
C ALA A 68 2.15 2.01 -29.52
N ASN A 69 2.13 0.71 -29.82
CA ASN A 69 0.91 0.06 -30.25
C ASN A 69 -0.07 -0.09 -29.07
N ILE A 70 -1.18 0.65 -29.10
CA ILE A 70 -2.22 0.60 -28.09
C ILE A 70 -2.85 -0.81 -27.96
N HIS A 71 -2.83 -1.59 -29.04
CA HIS A 71 -3.30 -2.98 -28.98
C HIS A 71 -2.48 -3.87 -28.04
N ASP A 72 -1.25 -3.49 -27.71
CA ASP A 72 -0.45 -4.21 -26.72
C ASP A 72 -1.09 -4.17 -25.33
N LEU A 73 -1.78 -3.06 -24.97
CA LEU A 73 -2.56 -2.97 -23.74
C LEU A 73 -3.76 -3.94 -23.70
N ASP A 74 -4.35 -4.22 -24.86
CA ASP A 74 -5.49 -5.17 -24.98
C ASP A 74 -4.99 -6.61 -25.10
N TYR A 75 -4.03 -6.87 -25.99
CA TYR A 75 -3.59 -8.21 -26.35
C TYR A 75 -2.68 -8.86 -25.30
N GLY A 76 -1.80 -8.09 -24.68
CA GLY A 76 -0.83 -8.60 -23.70
C GLY A 76 -1.38 -8.74 -22.29
N PHE A 77 -2.64 -8.40 -22.04
CA PHE A 77 -3.28 -8.42 -20.72
C PHE A 77 -2.46 -7.70 -19.63
N ILE A 78 -1.68 -6.71 -20.07
CA ILE A 78 -0.71 -6.03 -19.20
C ILE A 78 -1.27 -4.75 -18.56
N GLY A 79 -2.42 -4.25 -19.05
CA GLY A 79 -3.06 -3.02 -18.56
C GLY A 79 -3.35 -3.05 -17.06
N PHE A 80 -3.62 -4.22 -16.49
CA PHE A 80 -3.86 -4.36 -15.05
C PHE A 80 -2.65 -4.00 -14.17
N ASN A 81 -1.41 -4.13 -14.67
CA ASN A 81 -0.22 -3.74 -13.93
C ASN A 81 -0.24 -2.24 -13.59
N HIS A 82 -0.70 -1.41 -14.52
CA HIS A 82 -0.83 0.03 -14.31
C HIS A 82 -1.94 0.37 -13.30
N ILE A 83 -3.08 -0.32 -13.41
CA ILE A 83 -4.21 -0.20 -12.49
C ILE A 83 -3.79 -0.54 -11.06
N LEU A 84 -3.14 -1.71 -10.88
CA LEU A 84 -2.67 -2.15 -9.57
C LEU A 84 -1.62 -1.21 -8.99
N THR A 85 -0.68 -0.71 -9.80
CA THR A 85 0.32 0.28 -9.35
C THR A 85 -0.36 1.56 -8.88
N ALA A 86 -1.36 2.06 -9.62
CA ALA A 86 -2.08 3.26 -9.24
C ALA A 86 -2.85 3.09 -7.93
N ILE A 87 -3.53 1.96 -7.73
CA ILE A 87 -4.24 1.66 -6.47
C ILE A 87 -3.25 1.51 -5.32
N ALA A 88 -2.15 0.76 -5.53
CA ALA A 88 -1.14 0.51 -4.51
C ALA A 88 -0.50 1.80 -3.99
N ILE A 89 -0.02 2.65 -4.90
CA ILE A 89 0.70 3.88 -4.56
C ILE A 89 -0.26 5.05 -4.27
N GLY A 90 -1.40 5.09 -4.95
CA GLY A 90 -2.35 6.19 -4.82
C GLY A 90 -3.17 6.17 -3.53
N GLY A 91 -3.42 4.98 -2.92
CA GLY A 91 -4.35 4.89 -1.80
C GLY A 91 -4.20 3.69 -0.87
N PHE A 92 -3.46 2.63 -1.25
CA PHE A 92 -3.32 1.44 -0.42
C PHE A 92 -2.09 1.51 0.51
N PHE A 93 -0.90 1.77 -0.02
CA PHE A 93 0.32 1.93 0.77
C PHE A 93 0.58 3.38 1.17
N MET A 94 0.06 4.34 0.41
CA MET A 94 0.18 5.76 0.69
C MET A 94 -1.19 6.36 0.96
N ILE A 95 -1.25 7.38 1.83
CA ILE A 95 -2.47 8.15 2.05
C ILE A 95 -2.79 8.91 0.76
N ALA A 96 -4.04 8.78 0.29
CA ALA A 96 -4.51 9.44 -0.92
C ALA A 96 -4.33 10.97 -0.81
N SER A 97 -3.52 11.53 -1.69
CA SER A 97 -3.14 12.95 -1.68
C SER A 97 -2.63 13.38 -3.06
N ARG A 98 -2.51 14.69 -3.29
CA ARG A 98 -1.90 15.20 -4.52
C ARG A 98 -0.49 14.64 -4.78
N TRP A 99 0.25 14.33 -3.73
CA TRP A 99 1.58 13.78 -3.85
C TRP A 99 1.57 12.29 -4.21
N SER A 100 0.66 11.50 -3.65
CA SER A 100 0.50 10.11 -4.07
C SER A 100 0.00 10.01 -5.51
N LEU A 101 -0.91 10.91 -5.95
CA LEU A 101 -1.35 11.00 -7.34
C LEU A 101 -0.21 11.39 -8.29
N LEU A 102 0.67 12.33 -7.89
CA LEU A 102 1.86 12.66 -8.68
C LEU A 102 2.76 11.43 -8.88
N TRP A 103 2.99 10.66 -7.82
CA TRP A 103 3.77 9.43 -7.93
C TRP A 103 3.10 8.37 -8.80
N VAL A 104 1.77 8.26 -8.78
CA VAL A 104 1.03 7.40 -9.72
C VAL A 104 1.36 7.78 -11.16
N LEU A 105 1.31 9.08 -11.50
CA LEU A 105 1.60 9.56 -12.87
C LEU A 105 3.07 9.31 -13.27
N ILE A 106 4.01 9.38 -12.34
CA ILE A 106 5.44 9.10 -12.59
C ILE A 106 5.68 7.59 -12.75
N LEU A 107 5.09 6.78 -11.87
CA LEU A 107 5.38 5.35 -11.84
C LEU A 107 4.65 4.56 -12.93
N THR A 108 3.51 5.06 -13.45
CA THR A 108 2.81 4.40 -14.56
C THR A 108 3.68 4.26 -15.82
N PRO A 109 4.39 5.29 -16.32
CA PRO A 109 5.37 5.12 -17.39
C PRO A 109 6.51 4.14 -17.04
N VAL A 110 6.99 4.17 -15.79
CA VAL A 110 8.03 3.23 -15.32
C VAL A 110 7.54 1.78 -15.42
N VAL A 111 6.29 1.51 -15.04
CA VAL A 111 5.68 0.18 -15.20
C VAL A 111 5.69 -0.25 -16.67
N SER A 112 5.38 0.65 -17.61
CA SER A 112 5.41 0.34 -19.04
C SER A 112 6.81 -0.10 -19.50
N ILE A 113 7.86 0.58 -19.03
CA ILE A 113 9.26 0.22 -19.33
C ILE A 113 9.58 -1.18 -18.77
N PHE A 114 9.18 -1.45 -17.53
CA PHE A 114 9.37 -2.77 -16.91
C PHE A 114 8.57 -3.88 -17.60
N ILE A 115 7.38 -3.59 -18.11
CA ILE A 115 6.58 -4.52 -18.92
C ILE A 115 7.37 -4.91 -20.17
N THR A 116 7.82 -3.92 -20.96
CA THR A 116 8.55 -4.17 -22.20
C THR A 116 9.86 -4.91 -21.94
N GLY A 117 10.65 -4.46 -20.95
CA GLY A 117 11.92 -5.10 -20.60
C GLY A 117 11.72 -6.53 -20.10
N SER A 118 10.73 -6.77 -19.24
CA SER A 118 10.43 -8.12 -18.74
C SER A 118 9.90 -9.04 -19.83
N ALA A 119 9.08 -8.53 -20.75
CA ALA A 119 8.55 -9.30 -21.88
C ALA A 119 9.69 -9.78 -22.79
N GLU A 120 10.61 -8.90 -23.17
CA GLU A 120 11.76 -9.27 -24.00
C GLU A 120 12.72 -10.23 -23.26
N LEU A 121 12.94 -10.02 -21.96
CA LEU A 121 13.78 -10.92 -21.15
C LEU A 121 13.20 -12.32 -21.03
N MET A 122 11.88 -12.45 -20.88
CA MET A 122 11.20 -13.72 -20.66
C MET A 122 10.83 -14.45 -21.96
N LYS A 123 10.81 -13.75 -23.08
CA LYS A 123 10.45 -14.28 -24.40
C LYS A 123 11.26 -15.54 -24.82
N PRO A 124 12.59 -15.60 -24.65
CA PRO A 124 13.35 -16.82 -24.99
C PRO A 124 12.94 -18.05 -24.19
N TYR A 125 12.40 -17.83 -22.98
CA TYR A 125 11.97 -18.89 -22.06
C TYR A 125 10.47 -19.21 -22.19
N GLN A 126 9.74 -18.51 -23.06
CA GLN A 126 8.28 -18.65 -23.24
C GLN A 126 7.50 -18.42 -21.92
N LEU A 127 8.03 -17.57 -21.03
CA LEU A 127 7.43 -17.25 -19.74
C LEU A 127 6.54 -16.01 -19.85
N VAL A 128 5.40 -16.05 -19.18
CA VAL A 128 4.46 -14.94 -19.09
C VAL A 128 4.83 -14.04 -17.91
N ILE A 129 4.84 -12.73 -18.13
CA ILE A 129 5.29 -11.76 -17.12
C ILE A 129 4.27 -11.48 -16.01
N TYR A 130 2.98 -11.74 -16.24
CA TYR A 130 1.86 -11.50 -15.29
C TYR A 130 1.99 -10.16 -14.54
N SER A 131 1.97 -10.21 -13.20
CA SER A 131 2.07 -9.07 -12.29
C SER A 131 3.51 -8.71 -11.90
N LEU A 132 4.52 -9.31 -12.51
CA LEU A 132 5.93 -9.05 -12.18
C LEU A 132 6.28 -7.55 -12.28
N PRO A 133 5.94 -6.81 -13.36
CA PRO A 133 6.26 -5.39 -13.47
C PRO A 133 5.65 -4.55 -12.35
N PHE A 134 4.37 -4.76 -12.03
CA PHE A 134 3.69 -4.11 -10.91
C PHE A 134 4.44 -4.36 -9.59
N ASN A 135 4.73 -5.63 -9.27
CA ASN A 135 5.38 -5.98 -8.02
C ASN A 135 6.76 -5.33 -7.90
N VAL A 136 7.57 -5.40 -8.95
CA VAL A 136 8.92 -4.81 -8.94
C VAL A 136 8.85 -3.31 -8.71
N VAL A 137 8.03 -2.58 -9.47
CA VAL A 137 7.95 -1.12 -9.35
C VAL A 137 7.41 -0.69 -7.98
N VAL A 138 6.36 -1.34 -7.48
CA VAL A 138 5.79 -1.02 -6.17
C VAL A 138 6.76 -1.34 -5.04
N LEU A 139 7.42 -2.50 -5.06
CA LEU A 139 8.39 -2.87 -4.04
C LEU A 139 9.62 -1.95 -4.05
N MET A 140 10.13 -1.59 -5.23
CA MET A 140 11.23 -0.61 -5.34
C MET A 140 10.83 0.75 -4.78
N PHE A 141 9.62 1.23 -5.09
CA PHE A 141 9.11 2.48 -4.55
C PHE A 141 8.98 2.42 -3.03
N LEU A 142 8.37 1.36 -2.48
CA LEU A 142 8.21 1.19 -1.03
C LEU A 142 9.56 1.06 -0.33
N TYR A 143 10.52 0.37 -0.95
CA TYR A 143 11.87 0.27 -0.43
C TYR A 143 12.56 1.64 -0.39
N ALA A 144 12.47 2.42 -1.47
CA ALA A 144 12.99 3.78 -1.50
C ALA A 144 12.35 4.67 -0.42
N MET A 145 11.07 4.46 -0.10
CA MET A 145 10.39 5.22 0.94
C MET A 145 10.93 4.92 2.36
N LYS A 146 11.57 3.77 2.60
CA LYS A 146 12.20 3.43 3.91
C LYS A 146 13.43 4.29 4.22
N PHE A 147 14.12 4.80 3.20
CA PHE A 147 15.31 5.64 3.38
C PHE A 147 14.99 7.10 3.67
N ARG A 148 13.72 7.46 3.83
CA ARG A 148 13.35 8.82 4.19
C ARG A 148 13.69 9.09 5.66
N GLU A 149 14.48 10.12 5.91
CA GLU A 149 14.88 10.54 7.26
C GLU A 149 13.70 11.02 8.11
N ARG A 150 12.63 11.53 7.47
CA ARG A 150 11.45 12.07 8.16
C ARG A 150 10.18 11.41 7.66
N MET A 151 9.42 10.79 8.56
CA MET A 151 8.13 10.17 8.24
C MET A 151 7.07 11.16 7.71
N LEU A 152 7.20 12.45 8.06
CA LEU A 152 6.29 13.51 7.62
C LEU A 152 6.53 13.98 6.17
N LEU A 153 7.56 13.45 5.49
CA LEU A 153 7.77 13.75 4.07
C LEU A 153 6.69 13.09 3.23
N LYS A 154 6.14 13.87 2.31
CA LYS A 154 5.07 13.41 1.41
C LYS A 154 5.62 12.56 0.25
N PRO A 155 4.88 11.56 -0.21
CA PRO A 155 3.57 11.10 0.26
C PRO A 155 3.66 10.39 1.62
N GLU A 156 2.62 10.53 2.44
CA GLU A 156 2.52 9.88 3.74
C GLU A 156 2.17 8.40 3.57
N THR A 157 2.83 7.53 4.32
CA THR A 157 2.56 6.08 4.32
C THR A 157 1.31 5.76 5.16
N VAL A 158 0.58 4.75 4.73
CA VAL A 158 -0.56 4.21 5.48
C VAL A 158 -0.04 3.38 6.66
N ILE A 159 -0.57 3.60 7.85
CA ILE A 159 -0.21 2.87 9.07
C ILE A 159 -0.93 1.51 9.10
N VAL A 160 -2.22 1.49 8.73
CA VAL A 160 -3.08 0.31 8.81
C VAL A 160 -3.55 -0.07 7.41
N GLN A 161 -2.89 -1.03 6.79
CA GLN A 161 -3.11 -1.41 5.39
C GLN A 161 -4.45 -2.10 5.10
N HIS A 162 -5.08 -2.74 6.10
CA HIS A 162 -6.38 -3.41 5.89
C HIS A 162 -7.58 -2.46 5.91
N PHE A 163 -7.36 -1.16 6.13
CA PHE A 163 -8.42 -0.18 5.98
C PHE A 163 -8.56 0.28 4.52
N THR A 164 -9.79 0.68 4.16
CA THR A 164 -10.00 1.30 2.84
C THR A 164 -9.22 2.60 2.70
N PRO A 165 -8.86 3.02 1.47
CA PRO A 165 -8.20 4.29 1.23
C PRO A 165 -8.92 5.50 1.85
N GLU A 166 -10.26 5.51 1.85
CA GLU A 166 -11.07 6.55 2.50
C GLU A 166 -10.84 6.58 4.01
N LYS A 167 -10.87 5.43 4.66
CA LYS A 167 -10.68 5.33 6.11
C LYS A 167 -9.28 5.79 6.52
N ASN A 168 -8.25 5.42 5.74
CA ASN A 168 -6.90 5.90 5.94
C ASN A 168 -6.76 7.40 5.72
N LEU A 169 -7.45 7.94 4.70
CA LEU A 169 -7.48 9.38 4.45
C LEU A 169 -8.12 10.13 5.63
N TYR A 170 -9.30 9.69 6.11
CA TYR A 170 -9.95 10.30 7.28
C TYR A 170 -9.10 10.19 8.54
N ALA A 171 -8.47 9.06 8.79
CA ALA A 171 -7.58 8.89 9.92
C ALA A 171 -6.40 9.88 9.86
N GLY A 172 -5.79 10.04 8.68
CA GLY A 172 -4.71 11.01 8.46
C GLY A 172 -5.16 12.47 8.59
N MET A 173 -6.37 12.81 8.14
CA MET A 173 -6.95 14.15 8.32
C MET A 173 -7.22 14.44 9.79
N ASN A 174 -7.88 13.53 10.49
CA ASN A 174 -8.19 13.68 11.91
C ASN A 174 -6.92 13.80 12.76
N ALA A 175 -5.88 13.03 12.45
CA ALA A 175 -4.60 13.15 13.14
C ALA A 175 -3.99 14.55 12.95
N ARG A 176 -4.01 15.07 11.71
CA ARG A 176 -3.52 16.42 11.40
C ARG A 176 -4.33 17.52 12.10
N GLU A 177 -5.65 17.39 12.14
CA GLU A 177 -6.52 18.36 12.82
C GLU A 177 -6.31 18.35 14.33
N ARG A 178 -6.20 17.16 14.94
CA ARG A 178 -5.95 17.00 16.38
C ARG A 178 -4.65 17.65 16.81
N PHE A 179 -3.61 17.43 16.05
CA PHE A 179 -2.27 17.89 16.40
C PHE A 179 -1.93 19.25 15.79
N ARG A 180 -2.71 19.76 14.81
CA ARG A 180 -2.57 21.08 14.13
C ARG A 180 -1.14 21.46 13.75
N ASN A 181 -0.29 20.46 13.44
CA ASN A 181 1.17 20.63 13.29
C ASN A 181 1.85 21.29 14.50
N GLN A 182 1.25 21.24 15.69
CA GLN A 182 1.75 21.86 16.92
C GLN A 182 2.44 20.86 17.86
N GLN A 183 2.96 19.77 17.33
CA GLN A 183 3.92 18.99 18.09
C GLN A 183 5.23 19.76 18.11
N TYR A 184 5.42 20.55 19.16
CA TYR A 184 6.69 21.22 19.46
C TYR A 184 7.80 20.22 19.76
N PHE A 185 7.45 19.01 20.13
CA PHE A 185 8.37 17.95 20.52
C PHE A 185 8.19 16.73 19.61
N GLN A 186 9.29 16.23 19.06
CA GLN A 186 9.34 14.92 18.46
C GLN A 186 9.54 13.91 19.58
N PHE A 187 8.54 13.06 19.80
CA PHE A 187 8.68 11.94 20.73
C PHE A 187 9.32 10.75 20.02
N SER A 188 10.37 10.22 20.64
CA SER A 188 10.96 8.93 20.28
C SER A 188 10.63 7.89 21.36
N LEU A 189 10.77 6.62 21.02
CA LEU A 189 10.67 5.57 22.04
C LEU A 189 11.80 5.75 23.05
N PRO A 190 11.52 5.61 24.37
CA PRO A 190 12.48 5.89 25.43
C PRO A 190 13.57 4.82 25.55
N PHE A 191 13.83 4.03 24.54
CA PHE A 191 14.80 2.93 24.54
C PHE A 191 15.23 2.55 23.13
N TYR A 192 16.35 1.85 23.01
CA TYR A 192 16.83 1.24 21.76
C TYR A 192 16.52 -0.26 21.72
N GLY A 193 16.46 -0.81 20.51
CA GLY A 193 16.26 -2.24 20.28
C GLY A 193 14.79 -2.61 20.14
N THR A 194 14.52 -3.90 20.32
CA THR A 194 13.16 -4.48 20.19
C THR A 194 12.58 -4.69 21.57
N TRP A 195 11.44 -4.06 21.83
CA TRP A 195 10.69 -4.20 23.06
C TRP A 195 9.24 -4.58 22.73
N TYR A 196 8.60 -5.30 23.61
CA TYR A 196 7.20 -5.71 23.49
C TYR A 196 6.34 -4.91 24.46
N ILE A 197 5.09 -4.73 24.11
CA ILE A 197 4.09 -4.12 24.99
C ILE A 197 3.39 -5.26 25.73
N SER A 198 3.66 -5.40 27.02
CA SER A 198 3.01 -6.40 27.87
C SER A 198 1.62 -5.93 28.28
N GLN A 199 1.44 -4.64 28.50
CA GLN A 199 0.15 -4.04 28.81
C GLN A 199 0.02 -2.66 28.16
N GLY A 200 -1.08 -2.44 27.43
CA GLY A 200 -1.40 -1.18 26.79
C GLY A 200 -2.48 -0.39 27.51
N HIS A 201 -3.06 0.59 26.82
CA HIS A 201 -4.14 1.44 27.33
C HIS A 201 -5.33 0.64 27.84
N ASN A 202 -5.90 1.04 28.99
CA ASN A 202 -7.00 0.35 29.66
C ASN A 202 -6.71 -1.13 29.98
N GLY A 203 -5.45 -1.46 30.21
CA GLY A 203 -5.01 -2.80 30.54
C GLY A 203 -5.68 -3.33 31.82
N GLN A 204 -5.89 -4.65 31.85
CA GLN A 204 -6.73 -5.28 32.89
C GLN A 204 -6.12 -5.24 34.29
N HIS A 205 -4.80 -5.16 34.41
CA HIS A 205 -4.11 -5.30 35.69
C HIS A 205 -3.94 -3.96 36.38
N THR A 206 -3.17 -3.05 35.83
CA THR A 206 -2.76 -1.81 36.51
C THR A 206 -3.19 -0.53 35.75
N HIS A 207 -3.48 -0.60 34.47
CA HIS A 207 -3.78 0.56 33.63
C HIS A 207 -5.25 0.97 33.75
N ARG A 208 -5.63 1.48 34.94
CA ARG A 208 -6.98 1.97 35.27
C ARG A 208 -6.89 3.40 35.78
N ASP A 209 -8.00 4.08 35.81
CA ASP A 209 -8.16 5.45 36.30
C ASP A 209 -7.08 6.42 35.77
N ASP A 210 -6.21 6.91 36.61
CA ASP A 210 -5.15 7.85 36.24
C ASP A 210 -4.07 7.21 35.34
N TRP A 211 -3.89 5.90 35.44
CA TRP A 211 -2.89 5.14 34.68
C TRP A 211 -3.46 4.50 33.40
N LYS A 212 -4.71 4.76 33.05
CA LYS A 212 -5.41 4.14 31.90
C LYS A 212 -4.70 4.35 30.53
N HIS A 213 -3.82 5.32 30.44
CA HIS A 213 -3.06 5.64 29.22
C HIS A 213 -1.60 5.16 29.26
N ALA A 214 -1.19 4.46 30.33
CA ALA A 214 0.15 3.93 30.43
C ALA A 214 0.39 2.75 29.47
N TRP A 215 1.64 2.50 29.19
CA TRP A 215 2.13 1.36 28.43
C TRP A 215 3.29 0.72 29.17
N ASP A 216 3.22 -0.59 29.35
CA ASP A 216 4.32 -1.38 29.93
C ASP A 216 5.12 -2.01 28.80
N PHE A 217 6.41 -1.76 28.79
CA PHE A 217 7.34 -2.31 27.80
C PHE A 217 8.26 -3.33 28.47
N VAL A 218 8.43 -4.47 27.81
CA VAL A 218 9.28 -5.57 28.26
C VAL A 218 10.20 -6.05 27.14
N ILE A 219 11.28 -6.74 27.50
CA ILE A 219 12.10 -7.51 26.58
C ILE A 219 11.81 -8.96 26.83
N THR A 220 11.55 -9.73 25.78
CA THR A 220 11.28 -11.16 25.86
C THR A 220 12.30 -11.96 25.04
N ASP A 221 12.47 -13.21 25.40
CA ASP A 221 13.20 -14.19 24.59
C ASP A 221 12.34 -14.75 23.44
N GLU A 222 12.87 -15.74 22.72
CA GLU A 222 12.19 -16.42 21.62
C GLU A 222 10.93 -17.17 22.05
N ASN A 223 10.81 -17.52 23.35
CA ASN A 223 9.66 -18.18 23.95
C ASN A 223 8.66 -17.21 24.58
N GLN A 224 8.84 -15.90 24.36
CA GLN A 224 8.03 -14.83 24.94
C GLN A 224 8.11 -14.74 26.47
N LEU A 225 9.18 -15.25 27.10
CA LEU A 225 9.43 -15.09 28.51
C LEU A 225 10.17 -13.78 28.78
N GLU A 226 9.77 -13.05 29.83
CA GLU A 226 10.34 -11.75 30.20
C GLU A 226 11.60 -11.88 31.06
N PHE A 227 11.89 -13.08 31.55
CA PHE A 227 12.99 -13.36 32.46
C PHE A 227 13.64 -14.72 32.19
N ASN A 228 14.88 -14.88 32.64
CA ASN A 228 15.61 -16.14 32.61
C ASN A 228 15.67 -16.70 34.06
N GLY A 229 15.38 -17.99 34.21
CA GLY A 229 15.35 -18.65 35.54
C GLY A 229 13.98 -18.58 36.20
N GLU A 230 13.95 -18.29 37.52
CA GLU A 230 12.71 -18.32 38.32
C GLU A 230 11.96 -16.97 38.35
N GLY A 231 12.55 -15.89 37.80
CA GLY A 231 11.96 -14.54 37.80
C GLY A 231 11.78 -13.95 39.23
N THR A 232 12.53 -14.44 40.20
CA THR A 232 12.41 -14.00 41.60
C THR A 232 13.30 -12.79 41.90
N GLN A 233 14.34 -12.56 41.10
CA GLN A 233 15.27 -11.45 41.26
C GLN A 233 15.15 -10.48 40.10
N LEU A 234 15.40 -9.20 40.33
CA LEU A 234 15.38 -8.17 39.30
C LEU A 234 16.39 -8.46 38.19
N SER A 235 17.54 -9.07 38.54
CA SER A 235 18.58 -9.47 37.58
C SER A 235 18.13 -10.56 36.60
N ASP A 236 17.05 -11.27 36.87
CA ASP A 236 16.53 -12.32 36.04
C ASP A 236 15.82 -11.73 34.80
N TYR A 237 15.30 -10.51 34.90
CA TYR A 237 14.55 -9.86 33.85
C TYR A 237 15.45 -9.27 32.76
N TYR A 238 15.15 -9.54 31.51
CA TYR A 238 15.93 -9.08 30.36
C TYR A 238 15.96 -7.55 30.21
N CYS A 239 14.94 -6.82 30.70
CA CYS A 239 14.89 -5.37 30.69
C CYS A 239 15.69 -4.72 31.83
N PHE A 240 16.13 -5.49 32.85
CA PHE A 240 16.87 -4.95 33.98
C PHE A 240 18.20 -4.33 33.54
N THR A 241 18.53 -3.17 34.07
CA THR A 241 19.73 -2.35 33.74
C THR A 241 19.81 -1.87 32.27
N LYS A 242 18.77 -2.04 31.46
CA LYS A 242 18.77 -1.45 30.14
C LYS A 242 18.57 0.06 30.22
N PRO A 243 19.31 0.84 29.42
CA PRO A 243 19.19 2.31 29.46
C PRO A 243 17.81 2.76 28.97
N ILE A 244 17.21 3.67 29.74
CA ILE A 244 16.01 4.40 29.34
C ILE A 244 16.44 5.82 28.99
N LEU A 245 15.96 6.30 27.85
CA LEU A 245 16.29 7.59 27.28
C LEU A 245 15.13 8.58 27.49
N SER A 246 15.43 9.86 27.47
CA SER A 246 14.38 10.87 27.39
C SER A 246 13.61 10.69 26.07
N PRO A 247 12.27 10.60 26.09
CA PRO A 247 11.49 10.48 24.86
C PRO A 247 11.41 11.79 24.06
N ALA A 248 11.86 12.90 24.61
CA ALA A 248 11.96 14.21 23.97
C ALA A 248 13.15 14.99 24.54
N ASP A 249 13.76 15.82 23.70
CA ASP A 249 14.80 16.78 24.08
C ASP A 249 14.22 18.06 24.70
#